data_15ddaff9e37037601a72cae1d5eed568
#
_entry.id   15ddaff9e37037601a72cae1d5eed568
#
_cell.length_a   1.000
_cell.length_b   1.000
_cell.length_c   1.000
_cell.angle_alpha   90.00
_cell.angle_beta   90.00
_cell.angle_gamma   90.00
#
_symmetry.space_group_name_H-M   'P 1'
#
loop_
_entity.id
_entity.type
_entity.pdbx_description
1 polymer ?
#
loop_
_entity_poly.entity_id
_entity_poly.type
_entity_poly.pdbx_seq_one_letter_code
_entity_poly.pdbx_strand_id
1 'polypeptide(L)'
;MQLEVSAEVILSQLGYSKSEASLKQAEKVMQETTNFDKFAKHIFTLNDHLKKMNAYVGLSNKSNHLKIKCDENDSEEILQEFHEEVSHWADKYNVKLEKATNKHLYYILGSN
;
A
#
# COMPACT_ATOMS: atom_id res chain seq x y z
N MET A 1 1.10 -18.08 16.59
CA MET A 1 -0.26 -17.65 16.25
C MET A 1 -0.23 -16.80 14.99
N GLN A 2 -0.93 -17.21 13.97
CA GLN A 2 -1.01 -16.43 12.75
C GLN A 2 -2.05 -15.33 12.91
N LEU A 3 -1.66 -14.11 12.57
CA LEU A 3 -2.60 -13.02 12.46
C LEU A 3 -3.36 -13.18 11.15
N GLU A 4 -4.65 -13.45 11.25
CA GLU A 4 -5.49 -13.45 10.06
C GLU A 4 -5.73 -12.01 9.63
N VAL A 5 -5.30 -11.69 8.43
CA VAL A 5 -5.58 -10.38 7.83
C VAL A 5 -6.89 -10.50 7.07
N SER A 6 -7.89 -9.75 7.52
CA SER A 6 -9.20 -9.71 6.87
C SER A 6 -9.41 -8.37 6.20
N ALA A 7 -10.43 -8.28 5.35
CA ALA A 7 -10.82 -7.02 4.71
C ALA A 7 -11.08 -5.93 5.76
N GLU A 8 -11.71 -6.28 6.88
CA GLU A 8 -11.99 -5.34 7.96
C GLU A 8 -10.72 -4.80 8.59
N VAL A 9 -9.72 -5.66 8.79
CA VAL A 9 -8.43 -5.26 9.35
C VAL A 9 -7.72 -4.30 8.40
N ILE A 10 -7.73 -4.60 7.10
CA ILE A 10 -7.12 -3.72 6.09
C ILE A 10 -7.74 -2.32 6.16
N LEU A 11 -9.05 -2.23 6.14
CA LEU A 11 -9.74 -0.94 6.19
C LEU A 11 -9.43 -0.18 7.48
N SER A 12 -9.44 -0.89 8.61
CA SER A 12 -9.15 -0.31 9.91
C SER A 12 -7.74 0.27 9.97
N GLN A 13 -6.76 -0.50 9.52
CA GLN A 13 -5.35 -0.10 9.54
C GLN A 13 -5.04 1.05 8.59
N LEU A 14 -5.74 1.12 7.46
CA LEU A 14 -5.53 2.18 6.47
C LEU A 14 -6.43 3.40 6.69
N GLY A 15 -7.29 3.36 7.71
CA GLY A 15 -8.12 4.51 8.08
C GLY A 15 -9.39 4.69 7.27
N TYR A 16 -9.90 3.63 6.66
CA TYR A 16 -11.14 3.69 5.89
C TYR A 16 -12.34 3.28 6.73
N SER A 17 -13.51 3.87 6.41
CA SER A 17 -14.78 3.44 6.98
C SER A 17 -15.17 2.10 6.38
N LYS A 18 -15.78 1.27 7.21
CA LYS A 18 -16.27 -0.05 6.76
C LYS A 18 -17.63 0.10 6.12
N SER A 19 -17.69 -0.09 4.82
CA SER A 19 -18.92 -0.14 4.05
C SER A 19 -18.94 -1.40 3.20
N GLU A 20 -20.10 -1.76 2.66
CA GLU A 20 -20.18 -2.93 1.79
C GLU A 20 -19.24 -2.79 0.58
N ALA A 21 -19.19 -1.60 -0.02
CA ALA A 21 -18.32 -1.33 -1.16
C ALA A 21 -16.85 -1.41 -0.80
N SER A 22 -16.43 -0.82 0.32
CA SER A 22 -15.03 -0.84 0.74
C SER A 22 -14.59 -2.24 1.17
N LEU A 23 -15.45 -3.00 1.82
CA LEU A 23 -15.16 -4.38 2.19
C LEU A 23 -14.94 -5.25 0.96
N LYS A 24 -15.80 -5.12 -0.05
CA LYS A 24 -15.64 -5.86 -1.32
C LYS A 24 -14.34 -5.48 -2.02
N GLN A 25 -13.99 -4.21 -2.03
CA GLN A 25 -12.76 -3.74 -2.64
C GLN A 25 -11.54 -4.32 -1.93
N ALA A 26 -11.54 -4.32 -0.60
CA ALA A 26 -10.44 -4.90 0.18
C ALA A 26 -10.32 -6.41 -0.06
N GLU A 27 -11.44 -7.12 -0.16
CA GLU A 27 -11.43 -8.55 -0.48
C GLU A 27 -10.79 -8.83 -1.85
N LYS A 28 -11.09 -8.01 -2.85
CA LYS A 28 -10.49 -8.15 -4.18
C LYS A 28 -8.98 -7.89 -4.14
N VAL A 29 -8.54 -6.92 -3.34
CA VAL A 29 -7.11 -6.68 -3.13
C VAL A 29 -6.44 -7.92 -2.59
N MET A 30 -7.02 -8.56 -1.58
CA MET A 30 -6.47 -9.78 -1.00
C MET A 30 -6.39 -10.92 -2.01
N GLN A 31 -7.38 -11.04 -2.88
CA GLN A 31 -7.44 -12.11 -3.88
C GLN A 31 -6.45 -11.90 -5.03
N GLU A 32 -6.28 -10.66 -5.47
CA GLU A 32 -5.47 -10.36 -6.66
C GLU A 32 -4.04 -9.95 -6.36
N THR A 33 -3.71 -9.69 -5.09
CA THR A 33 -2.34 -9.38 -4.69
C THR A 33 -1.64 -10.67 -4.29
N THR A 34 -0.70 -11.12 -5.09
CA THR A 34 -0.01 -12.39 -4.89
C THR A 34 0.69 -12.44 -3.53
N ASN A 35 0.46 -13.51 -2.78
CA ASN A 35 1.07 -13.73 -1.46
C ASN A 35 0.76 -12.61 -0.45
N PHE A 36 -0.38 -11.96 -0.57
CA PHE A 36 -0.75 -10.84 0.28
C PHE A 36 -0.55 -11.13 1.78
N ASP A 37 -0.97 -12.30 2.23
CA ASP A 37 -0.91 -12.70 3.64
C ASP A 37 0.53 -12.71 4.17
N LYS A 38 1.50 -12.92 3.31
CA LYS A 38 2.91 -13.02 3.72
C LYS A 38 3.52 -11.68 4.09
N PHE A 39 3.02 -10.58 3.52
CA PHE A 39 3.61 -9.27 3.74
C PHE A 39 2.63 -8.20 4.18
N ALA A 40 1.38 -8.53 4.41
CA ALA A 40 0.34 -7.56 4.77
C ALA A 40 0.72 -6.69 5.97
N LYS A 41 1.26 -7.29 7.03
CA LYS A 41 1.68 -6.52 8.22
C LYS A 41 2.77 -5.52 7.91
N HIS A 42 3.63 -5.81 6.93
CA HIS A 42 4.69 -4.89 6.51
C HIS A 42 4.10 -3.70 5.74
N ILE A 43 2.96 -3.88 5.07
CA ILE A 43 2.24 -2.79 4.43
C ILE A 43 1.75 -1.79 5.49
N PHE A 44 1.20 -2.28 6.59
CA PHE A 44 0.70 -1.42 7.65
C PHE A 44 1.84 -0.64 8.31
N THR A 45 2.98 -1.28 8.52
CA THR A 45 4.18 -0.62 9.05
C THR A 45 4.68 0.46 8.08
N LEU A 46 4.71 0.15 6.78
CA LEU A 46 5.08 1.13 5.76
C LEU A 46 4.15 2.33 5.80
N ASN A 47 2.84 2.12 5.89
CA ASN A 47 1.87 3.21 5.96
C ASN A 47 2.16 4.15 7.12
N ASP A 48 2.51 3.61 8.28
CA ASP A 48 2.87 4.42 9.45
C ASP A 48 4.13 5.26 9.20
N HIS A 49 5.14 4.70 8.55
CA HIS A 49 6.36 5.43 8.19
C HIS A 49 6.09 6.54 7.18
N LEU A 50 5.22 6.28 6.21
CA LEU A 50 4.93 7.22 5.14
C LEU A 50 4.16 8.46 5.62
N LYS A 51 3.49 8.39 6.75
CA LYS A 51 2.77 9.55 7.30
C LYS A 51 3.68 10.75 7.53
N LYS A 52 4.95 10.51 7.84
CA LYS A 52 5.94 11.57 8.03
C LYS A 52 6.29 12.30 6.74
N MET A 53 5.97 11.71 5.61
CA MET A 53 6.31 12.23 4.28
C MET A 53 5.06 12.69 3.52
N ASN A 54 3.94 12.87 4.20
CA ASN A 54 2.64 13.17 3.60
C ASN A 54 2.26 12.12 2.54
N ALA A 55 2.59 10.87 2.83
CA ALA A 55 2.31 9.74 1.96
C ALA A 55 1.47 8.70 2.69
N TYR A 56 0.88 7.79 1.94
CA TYR A 56 0.03 6.77 2.52
C TYR A 56 -0.12 5.57 1.59
N VAL A 57 -0.58 4.46 2.19
CA VAL A 57 -1.04 3.29 1.44
C VAL A 57 -2.56 3.31 1.46
N GLY A 58 -3.19 3.08 0.34
CA GLY A 58 -4.64 3.14 0.26
C GLY A 58 -5.23 2.27 -0.84
N LEU A 59 -6.55 2.30 -0.93
CA LEU A 59 -7.29 1.62 -1.98
C LEU A 59 -7.18 2.39 -3.28
N SER A 60 -7.10 1.67 -4.41
CA SER A 60 -7.04 2.29 -5.72
C SER A 60 -8.39 2.24 -6.41
N ASN A 61 -8.75 3.31 -7.12
CA ASN A 61 -9.97 3.34 -7.93
C ASN A 61 -9.76 2.76 -9.32
N LYS A 62 -8.50 2.47 -9.70
CA LYS A 62 -8.16 2.00 -11.05
C LYS A 62 -7.81 0.53 -11.13
N SER A 63 -7.50 -0.10 -10.00
CA SER A 63 -7.12 -1.51 -9.98
C SER A 63 -7.53 -2.16 -8.66
N ASN A 64 -7.47 -3.47 -8.62
CA ASN A 64 -7.77 -4.24 -7.41
C ASN A 64 -6.50 -4.45 -6.57
N HIS A 65 -5.60 -3.47 -6.56
CA HIS A 65 -4.37 -3.48 -5.78
C HIS A 65 -4.34 -2.27 -4.86
N LEU A 66 -3.57 -2.36 -3.78
CA LEU A 66 -3.30 -1.19 -2.94
C LEU A 66 -2.34 -0.26 -3.68
N LYS A 67 -2.47 1.02 -3.43
CA LYS A 67 -1.54 2.03 -3.96
C LYS A 67 -0.70 2.62 -2.84
N ILE A 68 0.50 3.08 -3.18
CA ILE A 68 1.37 3.85 -2.31
C ILE A 68 1.51 5.22 -2.96
N LYS A 69 1.01 6.26 -2.33
CA LYS A 69 0.95 7.59 -2.94
C LYS A 69 1.56 8.64 -2.02
N CYS A 70 2.27 9.60 -2.62
CA CYS A 70 2.80 10.78 -1.96
C CYS A 70 2.12 12.02 -2.52
N ASP A 71 2.04 13.09 -1.72
CA ASP A 71 1.50 14.37 -2.18
C ASP A 71 2.44 14.93 -3.27
N GLU A 72 1.88 15.18 -4.45
CA GLU A 72 2.65 15.66 -5.60
C GLU A 72 3.18 17.09 -5.42
N ASN A 73 2.65 17.83 -4.43
CA ASN A 73 3.07 19.19 -4.12
C ASN A 73 4.19 19.26 -3.08
N ASP A 74 4.69 18.12 -2.63
CA ASP A 74 5.79 18.08 -1.67
C ASP A 74 7.10 18.52 -2.31
N SER A 75 8.07 18.90 -1.46
CA SER A 75 9.41 19.26 -1.92
C SER A 75 10.10 18.07 -2.58
N GLU A 76 11.09 18.37 -3.44
CA GLU A 76 11.87 17.32 -4.09
C GLU A 76 12.58 16.42 -3.08
N GLU A 77 13.02 16.97 -1.95
CA GLU A 77 13.66 16.19 -0.89
C GLU A 77 12.72 15.15 -0.31
N ILE A 78 11.48 15.55 -0.02
CA ILE A 78 10.47 14.64 0.53
C ILE A 78 10.09 13.59 -0.51
N LEU A 79 9.92 13.99 -1.76
CA LEU A 79 9.60 13.06 -2.85
C LEU A 79 10.72 12.04 -3.03
N GLN A 80 11.98 12.46 -2.96
CA GLN A 80 13.11 11.57 -3.07
C GLN A 80 13.14 10.58 -1.90
N GLU A 81 12.93 11.04 -0.67
CA GLU A 81 12.85 10.17 0.50
C GLU A 81 11.72 9.15 0.35
N PHE A 82 10.59 9.59 -0.17
CA PHE A 82 9.45 8.70 -0.44
C PHE A 82 9.85 7.56 -1.38
N HIS A 83 10.46 7.89 -2.52
CA HIS A 83 10.85 6.88 -3.49
C HIS A 83 11.92 5.93 -2.95
N GLU A 84 12.88 6.46 -2.19
CA GLU A 84 13.92 5.64 -1.56
C GLU A 84 13.33 4.69 -0.52
N GLU A 85 12.44 5.19 0.33
CA GLU A 85 11.80 4.38 1.36
C GLU A 85 10.96 3.27 0.76
N VAL A 86 10.17 3.58 -0.26
CA VAL A 86 9.33 2.59 -0.94
C VAL A 86 10.19 1.52 -1.62
N SER A 87 11.23 1.93 -2.33
CA SER A 87 12.14 1.00 -3.02
C SER A 87 12.86 0.09 -2.03
N HIS A 88 13.35 0.65 -0.94
CA HIS A 88 14.03 -0.11 0.11
C HIS A 88 13.09 -1.15 0.74
N TRP A 89 11.87 -0.72 1.06
CA TRP A 89 10.85 -1.59 1.61
C TRP A 89 10.52 -2.76 0.67
N ALA A 90 10.32 -2.45 -0.61
CA ALA A 90 10.00 -3.46 -1.60
C ALA A 90 11.12 -4.49 -1.77
N ASP A 91 12.38 -4.03 -1.80
CA ASP A 91 13.53 -4.91 -1.88
C ASP A 91 13.64 -5.81 -0.64
N LYS A 92 13.42 -5.24 0.53
CA LYS A 92 13.53 -5.97 1.79
C LYS A 92 12.55 -7.13 1.89
N TYR A 93 11.34 -6.94 1.38
CA TYR A 93 10.26 -7.94 1.50
C TYR A 93 9.93 -8.63 0.19
N ASN A 94 10.72 -8.42 -0.85
CA ASN A 94 10.53 -9.02 -2.18
C ASN A 94 9.14 -8.70 -2.76
N VAL A 95 8.69 -7.47 -2.58
CA VAL A 95 7.40 -6.99 -3.07
C VAL A 95 7.56 -6.45 -4.48
N LYS A 96 6.63 -6.82 -5.35
CA LYS A 96 6.58 -6.30 -6.71
C LYS A 96 5.71 -5.06 -6.77
N LEU A 97 6.28 -3.98 -7.29
CA LEU A 97 5.58 -2.72 -7.45
C LEU A 97 5.50 -2.35 -8.93
N GLU A 98 4.43 -1.66 -9.29
CA GLU A 98 4.29 -1.02 -10.60
C GLU A 98 4.18 0.48 -10.39
N LYS A 99 5.13 1.24 -10.92
CA LYS A 99 5.12 2.70 -10.81
C LYS A 99 4.23 3.30 -11.89
N ALA A 100 3.32 4.18 -11.49
CA ALA A 100 2.49 4.92 -12.45
C ALA A 100 3.34 5.94 -13.19
N THR A 101 3.12 6.08 -14.50
CA THR A 101 3.87 7.00 -15.34
C THR A 101 3.59 8.45 -14.94
N ASN A 102 4.65 9.24 -14.77
CA ASN A 102 4.59 10.67 -14.44
C ASN A 102 3.87 11.00 -13.13
N LYS A 103 3.82 10.03 -12.19
CA LYS A 103 3.19 10.23 -10.89
C LYS A 103 4.06 9.66 -9.77
N HIS A 104 3.92 10.22 -8.58
CA HIS A 104 4.56 9.68 -7.37
C HIS A 104 3.63 8.66 -6.73
N LEU A 105 3.42 7.56 -7.45
CA LEU A 105 2.42 6.56 -7.15
C LEU A 105 2.90 5.19 -7.57
N TYR A 106 2.73 4.21 -6.66
CA TYR A 106 3.05 2.81 -6.94
C TYR A 106 1.82 1.96 -6.66
N TYR A 107 1.68 0.86 -7.41
CA TYR A 107 0.70 -0.19 -7.12
C TYR A 107 1.43 -1.41 -6.56
N ILE A 108 0.87 -2.01 -5.52
CA ILE A 108 1.43 -3.21 -4.90
C ILE A 108 0.83 -4.43 -5.61
N LEU A 109 1.64 -5.10 -6.43
CA LEU A 109 1.18 -6.24 -7.23
C LEU A 109 1.23 -7.56 -6.47
N GLY A 110 2.13 -7.70 -5.51
CA GLY A 110 2.29 -8.93 -4.77
C GLY A 110 3.73 -9.11 -4.33
N SER A 111 4.04 -10.31 -3.86
CA SER A 111 5.42 -10.67 -3.50
C SER A 111 5.82 -12.00 -4.13
N ASN A 112 7.11 -12.20 -4.23
CA ASN A 112 7.68 -13.47 -4.70
C ASN A 112 7.57 -14.56 -3.64
#